data_11b86291c034ccb2b553123bd1015be8
#
_entry.id   11b86291c034ccb2b553123bd1015be8
#
_cell.length_a   1.000
_cell.length_b   1.000
_cell.length_c   1.000
_cell.angle_alpha   90.00
_cell.angle_beta   90.00
_cell.angle_gamma   90.00
#
_symmetry.space_group_name_H-M   'P 1'
#
loop_
_entity.id
_entity.type
_entity.pdbx_description
1 polymer ?
#
loop_
_entity_poly.entity_id
_entity_poly.type
_entity_poly.pdbx_seq_one_letter_code
_entity_poly.pdbx_strand_id
1 'polypeptide(L)'
;MLYESVFILSGQISPKSAEKKFDSFTEKINKSGGKILKTESWGLRTLAYKIKKNSKGYYYLINSECDTKILNEFNSLVKQDDDFLRFFNLKIKSVDKNPSQLDESKVENK
;
A
#
# COMPACT_ATOMS: atom_id res chain seq x y z
N MET A 1 17.71 3.06 -0.90
CA MET A 1 16.88 4.16 -1.37
C MET A 1 15.55 4.16 -0.63
N LEU A 2 15.02 5.36 -0.41
CA LEU A 2 13.75 5.52 0.30
C LEU A 2 12.62 5.70 -0.70
N TYR A 3 11.55 4.95 -0.50
CA TYR A 3 10.36 5.01 -1.34
C TYR A 3 9.11 5.13 -0.53
N GLU A 4 8.15 5.85 -1.08
CA GLU A 4 6.78 5.85 -0.59
C GLU A 4 5.94 5.10 -1.62
N SER A 5 5.32 4.03 -1.19
CA SER A 5 4.48 3.21 -2.06
C SER A 5 3.03 3.37 -1.62
N VAL A 6 2.16 3.57 -2.59
CA VAL A 6 0.72 3.66 -2.32
C VAL A 6 0.05 2.63 -3.21
N PHE A 7 -0.85 1.84 -2.63
CA PHE A 7 -1.69 0.99 -3.45
C PHE A 7 -3.13 1.02 -2.98
N ILE A 8 -4.01 0.78 -3.94
CA ILE A 8 -5.43 0.77 -3.71
C ILE A 8 -5.94 -0.59 -4.10
N LEU A 9 -6.59 -1.27 -3.17
CA LEU A 9 -7.15 -2.60 -3.40
C LEU A 9 -8.65 -2.49 -3.60
N SER A 10 -9.20 -3.44 -4.35
CA SER A 10 -10.63 -3.49 -4.66
C SER A 10 -11.49 -3.44 -3.41
N GLY A 11 -12.49 -2.57 -3.40
CA GLY A 11 -13.46 -2.52 -2.30
C GLY A 11 -14.40 -3.71 -2.29
N GLN A 12 -14.32 -4.59 -3.30
CA GLN A 12 -15.16 -5.78 -3.37
C GLN A 12 -14.58 -6.97 -2.62
N ILE A 13 -13.30 -6.89 -2.21
CA ILE A 13 -12.71 -7.96 -1.42
C ILE A 13 -12.93 -7.67 0.07
N SER A 14 -12.81 -8.72 0.90
CA SER A 14 -12.97 -8.55 2.34
C SER A 14 -11.80 -7.78 2.94
N PRO A 15 -12.00 -7.12 4.08
CA PRO A 15 -10.89 -6.45 4.77
C PRO A 15 -9.73 -7.41 5.06
N LYS A 16 -10.05 -8.66 5.38
CA LYS A 16 -9.04 -9.67 5.67
C LYS A 16 -8.20 -10.00 4.44
N SER A 17 -8.84 -10.09 3.27
CA SER A 17 -8.13 -10.33 2.03
C SER A 17 -7.24 -9.15 1.67
N ALA A 18 -7.72 -7.93 1.91
CA ALA A 18 -6.92 -6.73 1.67
C ALA A 18 -5.68 -6.73 2.56
N GLU A 19 -5.86 -7.09 3.84
CA GLU A 19 -4.73 -7.14 4.77
C GLU A 19 -3.69 -8.18 4.36
N LYS A 20 -4.14 -9.33 3.85
CA LYS A 20 -3.20 -10.35 3.37
C LYS A 20 -2.34 -9.85 2.22
N LYS A 21 -2.94 -9.08 1.31
CA LYS A 21 -2.18 -8.53 0.19
C LYS A 21 -1.20 -7.48 0.66
N PHE A 22 -1.58 -6.68 1.64
CA PHE A 22 -0.69 -5.72 2.27
C PHE A 22 0.49 -6.42 2.94
N ASP A 23 0.21 -7.48 3.70
CA ASP A 23 1.25 -8.25 4.39
C ASP A 23 2.20 -8.89 3.39
N SER A 24 1.69 -9.37 2.27
CA SER A 24 2.50 -9.95 1.20
C SER A 24 3.52 -8.94 0.68
N PHE A 25 3.11 -7.69 0.52
CA PHE A 25 4.02 -6.64 0.05
C PHE A 25 5.12 -6.35 1.09
N THR A 26 4.73 -6.16 2.35
CA THR A 26 5.71 -5.85 3.39
C THR A 26 6.68 -7.01 3.59
N GLU A 27 6.18 -8.25 3.51
CA GLU A 27 7.01 -9.44 3.63
C GLU A 27 8.01 -9.53 2.50
N LYS A 28 7.60 -9.23 1.28
CA LYS A 28 8.50 -9.26 0.15
C LYS A 28 9.67 -8.29 0.34
N ILE A 29 9.38 -7.10 0.83
CA ILE A 29 10.43 -6.11 1.09
C ILE A 29 11.37 -6.61 2.18
N ASN A 30 10.82 -7.13 3.28
CA ASN A 30 11.64 -7.61 4.39
C ASN A 30 12.53 -8.80 3.96
N LYS A 31 11.99 -9.72 3.17
CA LYS A 31 12.76 -10.88 2.71
C LYS A 31 13.87 -10.52 1.73
N SER A 32 13.74 -9.38 1.05
CA SER A 32 14.76 -8.93 0.11
C SER A 32 15.91 -8.19 0.79
N GLY A 33 15.85 -8.04 2.11
CA GLY A 33 16.86 -7.29 2.85
C GLY A 33 16.51 -5.82 3.03
N GLY A 34 15.36 -5.40 2.55
CA GLY A 34 14.88 -4.04 2.75
C GLY A 34 14.26 -3.85 4.13
N LYS A 35 13.84 -2.63 4.40
CA LYS A 35 13.24 -2.27 5.68
C LYS A 35 11.94 -1.52 5.46
N ILE A 36 10.95 -1.85 6.27
CA ILE A 36 9.70 -1.10 6.31
C ILE A 36 9.86 -0.04 7.40
N LEU A 37 9.71 1.21 7.04
CA LEU A 37 9.94 2.33 7.95
C LEU A 37 8.65 2.93 8.48
N LYS A 38 7.57 2.84 7.70
CA LYS A 38 6.28 3.38 8.09
C LYS A 38 5.19 2.71 7.28
N THR A 39 4.07 2.41 7.90
CA THR A 39 2.89 1.91 7.19
C THR A 39 1.67 2.66 7.65
N GLU A 40 0.73 2.88 6.75
CA GLU A 40 -0.57 3.45 7.06
C GLU A 40 -1.65 2.69 6.32
N SER A 41 -2.76 2.46 6.99
CA SER A 41 -3.98 1.92 6.39
C SER A 41 -5.04 3.00 6.49
N TRP A 42 -5.53 3.45 5.34
CA TRP A 42 -6.52 4.53 5.32
C TRP A 42 -7.95 3.97 5.28
N GLY A 43 -8.09 2.64 5.25
CA GLY A 43 -9.38 2.00 5.23
C GLY A 43 -10.06 2.06 3.88
N LEU A 44 -11.34 1.75 3.89
CA LEU A 44 -12.17 1.72 2.69
C LEU A 44 -12.63 3.14 2.37
N ARG A 45 -12.30 3.61 1.19
CA ARG A 45 -12.60 4.98 0.78
C ARG A 45 -13.31 5.02 -0.55
N THR A 46 -14.16 6.03 -0.73
CA THR A 46 -14.83 6.25 -2.00
C THR A 46 -13.82 6.81 -2.99
N LEU A 47 -13.80 6.24 -4.19
CA LEU A 47 -12.91 6.68 -5.25
C LEU A 47 -13.52 7.88 -5.96
N ALA A 48 -12.66 8.78 -6.48
CA ALA A 48 -13.12 9.94 -7.23
C ALA A 48 -13.88 9.53 -8.48
N TYR A 49 -13.49 8.38 -9.06
CA TYR A 49 -14.18 7.79 -10.20
C TYR A 49 -13.99 6.28 -10.12
N LYS A 50 -14.86 5.54 -10.80
CA LYS A 50 -14.76 4.07 -10.75
C LYS A 50 -13.49 3.57 -11.42
N ILE A 51 -12.86 2.60 -10.79
CA ILE A 51 -11.68 1.92 -11.32
C ILE A 51 -12.02 0.43 -11.36
N LYS A 52 -11.94 -0.18 -12.54
CA LYS A 52 -12.28 -1.59 -12.73
C LYS A 52 -13.63 -1.92 -12.10
N LYS A 53 -14.61 -1.04 -12.28
CA LYS A 53 -15.98 -1.19 -11.75
C LYS A 53 -16.07 -1.08 -10.23
N ASN A 54 -15.02 -0.62 -9.56
CA ASN A 54 -15.06 -0.39 -8.12
C ASN A 54 -15.32 1.08 -7.84
N SER A 55 -16.28 1.37 -6.96
CA SER A 55 -16.55 2.73 -6.50
C SER A 55 -15.80 3.03 -5.21
N LYS A 56 -15.27 1.98 -4.54
CA LYS A 56 -14.52 2.11 -3.29
C LYS A 56 -13.26 1.26 -3.36
N GLY A 57 -12.28 1.63 -2.56
CA GLY A 57 -11.03 0.88 -2.47
C GLY A 57 -10.37 1.03 -1.12
N TYR A 58 -9.56 0.04 -0.77
CA TYR A 58 -8.75 0.08 0.43
C TYR A 58 -7.42 0.74 0.10
N TYR A 59 -7.06 1.78 0.85
CA TYR A 59 -5.84 2.54 0.63
C TYR A 59 -4.77 2.15 1.63
N TYR A 60 -3.56 1.92 1.14
CA TYR A 60 -2.39 1.63 1.97
C TYR A 60 -1.23 2.49 1.53
N LEU A 61 -0.47 2.96 2.51
CA LEU A 61 0.74 3.73 2.26
C LEU A 61 1.89 3.07 3.02
N ILE A 62 3.01 2.87 2.37
CA ILE A 62 4.19 2.25 2.96
C ILE A 62 5.42 3.08 2.62
N ASN A 63 6.20 3.43 3.63
CA ASN A 63 7.53 3.98 3.41
C ASN A 63 8.54 2.87 3.67
N SER A 64 9.45 2.68 2.75
CA SER A 64 10.42 1.60 2.84
C SER A 64 11.78 2.04 2.34
N GLU A 65 12.80 1.33 2.81
CA GLU A 65 14.15 1.43 2.28
C GLU A 65 14.44 0.12 1.58
N CYS A 66 14.59 0.16 0.27
CA CYS A 66 14.79 -1.06 -0.50
C CYS A 66 15.39 -0.74 -1.87
N ASP A 67 15.76 -1.81 -2.59
CA ASP A 67 16.24 -1.70 -3.96
C ASP A 67 15.04 -1.51 -4.89
N THR A 68 15.19 -0.64 -5.87
CA THR A 68 14.17 -0.40 -6.90
C THR A 68 13.71 -1.69 -7.56
N LYS A 69 14.63 -2.64 -7.71
CA LYS A 69 14.32 -3.93 -8.34
C LYS A 69 13.15 -4.64 -7.66
N ILE A 70 13.08 -4.57 -6.33
CA ILE A 70 12.01 -5.23 -5.57
C ILE A 70 10.66 -4.61 -5.89
N LEU A 71 10.62 -3.28 -5.99
CA LEU A 71 9.38 -2.59 -6.32
C LEU A 71 8.93 -2.90 -7.75
N ASN A 72 9.90 -3.03 -8.67
CA ASN A 72 9.58 -3.39 -10.05
C ASN A 72 9.02 -4.80 -10.13
N GLU A 73 9.58 -5.73 -9.36
CA GLU A 73 9.06 -7.10 -9.30
C GLU A 73 7.63 -7.12 -8.77
N PHE A 74 7.38 -6.36 -7.71
CA PHE A 74 6.03 -6.31 -7.15
C PHE A 74 5.06 -5.67 -8.13
N ASN A 75 5.49 -4.64 -8.84
CA ASN A 75 4.65 -4.00 -9.86
C ASN A 75 4.20 -5.00 -10.93
N SER A 76 5.08 -5.92 -11.30
CA SER A 76 4.72 -6.97 -12.27
C SER A 76 3.65 -7.90 -11.70
N LEU A 77 3.74 -8.22 -10.41
CA LEU A 77 2.72 -9.05 -9.75
C LEU A 77 1.38 -8.33 -9.68
N VAL A 78 1.41 -7.04 -9.38
CA VAL A 78 0.21 -6.21 -9.29
C VAL A 78 -0.55 -6.17 -10.61
N LYS A 79 0.17 -6.12 -11.72
CA LYS A 79 -0.47 -6.07 -13.05
C LYS A 79 -1.27 -7.32 -13.36
N GLN A 80 -0.96 -8.42 -12.71
CA GLN A 80 -1.63 -9.69 -12.92
C GLN A 80 -2.74 -9.96 -11.91
N ASP A 81 -2.88 -9.08 -10.92
CA ASP A 81 -3.85 -9.25 -9.84
C ASP A 81 -4.93 -8.19 -9.95
N ASP A 82 -6.13 -8.61 -10.36
CA ASP A 82 -7.24 -7.68 -10.57
C ASP A 82 -7.72 -6.99 -9.30
N ASP A 83 -7.34 -7.51 -8.13
CA ASP A 83 -7.70 -6.88 -6.87
C ASP A 83 -6.89 -5.60 -6.60
N PHE A 84 -5.77 -5.41 -7.29
CA PHE A 84 -5.02 -4.17 -7.20
C PHE A 84 -5.56 -3.18 -8.23
N LEU A 85 -6.12 -2.08 -7.75
CA LEU A 85 -6.66 -1.06 -8.63
C LEU A 85 -5.60 -0.06 -9.07
N ARG A 86 -4.68 0.27 -8.15
CA ARG A 86 -3.57 1.18 -8.39
C ARG A 86 -2.39 0.77 -7.56
N PHE A 87 -1.20 1.01 -8.08
CA PHE A 87 0.04 0.82 -7.34
C PHE A 87 1.07 1.77 -7.94
N PHE A 88 1.63 2.63 -7.10
CA PHE A 88 2.68 3.53 -7.56
C PHE A 88 3.67 3.79 -6.45
N ASN A 89 4.89 4.16 -6.84
CA ASN A 89 6.00 4.40 -5.95
C ASN A 89 6.57 5.78 -6.22
N LEU A 90 6.94 6.45 -5.15
CA LEU A 90 7.56 7.77 -5.21
C LEU A 90 8.87 7.70 -4.43
N LYS A 91 9.95 8.13 -5.06
CA LYS A 91 11.23 8.19 -4.38
C LYS A 91 11.22 9.41 -3.46
N ILE A 92 11.60 9.21 -2.20
CA ILE A 92 11.57 10.28 -1.20
C ILE A 92 12.96 10.45 -0.58
N LYS A 93 13.17 11.60 0.05
CA LYS A 93 14.45 11.91 0.70
C LYS A 93 14.44 11.55 2.18
N SER A 94 13.28 11.62 2.80
CA SER A 94 13.15 11.32 4.22
C SER A 94 11.74 10.83 4.49
N VAL A 95 11.57 10.14 5.61
CA VAL A 95 10.27 9.63 6.03
C VAL A 95 9.68 10.59 7.06
N ASP A 96 8.43 11.03 6.80
CA ASP A 96 7.68 11.79 7.76
C ASP A 96 7.11 10.80 8.77
N LYS A 97 7.57 10.87 10.01
CA LYS A 97 7.18 9.92 11.04
C LYS A 97 5.83 10.20 11.66
N ASN A 98 5.28 11.37 11.40
CA ASN A 98 3.95 11.70 11.88
C ASN A 98 2.91 10.99 11.04
N PRO A 99 1.90 10.35 11.66
CA PRO A 99 0.87 9.69 10.86
C PRO A 99 0.02 10.72 10.12
N SER A 100 -0.45 10.33 8.95
CA SER A 100 -1.39 11.12 8.19
C SER A 100 -2.73 11.14 8.94
N GLN A 101 -3.53 12.19 8.70
CA GLN A 101 -4.88 12.24 9.26
C GLN A 101 -5.77 11.13 8.75
N LEU A 102 -5.40 10.52 7.63
CA LEU A 102 -6.18 9.45 7.02
C LEU A 102 -5.79 8.07 7.53
N ASP A 103 -4.76 7.98 8.38
CA ASP A 103 -4.27 6.69 8.87
C ASP A 103 -5.21 6.11 9.91
N GLU A 104 -6.03 5.15 9.50
CA GLU A 104 -6.98 4.50 10.39
C GLU A 104 -6.34 3.54 11.37
N SER A 105 -5.09 3.16 11.14
CA SER A 105 -4.39 2.31 12.11
C SER A 105 -4.13 3.05 13.41
N LYS A 106 -4.29 4.37 13.43
CA LYS A 106 -4.11 5.21 14.61
C LYS A 106 -5.42 5.65 15.25
N VAL A 107 -6.55 5.23 14.71
CA VAL A 107 -7.87 5.72 15.15
C VAL A 107 -8.40 4.97 16.35
N GLU A 108 -7.96 3.74 16.54
CA GLU A 108 -8.53 2.84 17.53
C GLU A 108 -8.50 3.39 18.97
N ASN A 109 -7.67 4.37 19.21
CA ASN A 109 -7.52 4.93 20.56
C ASN A 109 -8.58 5.96 20.93
N LYS A 110 -9.48 6.23 20.04
CA LYS A 110 -10.53 7.19 20.28
C LYS A 110 -11.57 6.70 21.26
#